data_bb9cb64f4551aeac3398e72e32a1ad67
#
_entry.id   bb9cb64f4551aeac3398e72e32a1ad67
#
_cell.length_a   1.000
_cell.length_b   1.000
_cell.length_c   1.000
_cell.angle_alpha   90.00
_cell.angle_beta   90.00
_cell.angle_gamma   90.00
#
_symmetry.space_group_name_H-M   'P 1'
#
loop_
_entity.id
_entity.type
_entity.pdbx_description
1 polymer ?
#
loop_
_entity_poly.entity_id
_entity_poly.type
_entity_poly.pdbx_seq_one_letter_code
_entity_poly.pdbx_strand_id
1 'polypeptide(L)'
;MGFKYLLSSITPLILVFLIVGILSFSLTFIISFSDAIDRMIVILGSGSISTYEEVPLSMLPEGSSVDYVKTGEGILYSENGESLAYLKGFDEGYFDSERGSAMNLVEDASLNGNTLYVSASLSRSLSLEIGDRLTLLLYEEDKNRTRPLLMTIKGVFDSGYAQLDKYLAYVDNSVLSSSGSYEVLIPAGEDVDEVSNALIDNGIFASTYKENYSGLYTNVQSSIQILYIILLAVALLSAFFSSDIACVYLDRDKMDIAALMMLGMEEKRIRLLYSKLTLISVLIASLAGTIAGIALCHMTPWMVGKIAEADPALLEYYITGFEIRIPYLMIGAMIVIMLLISYVTLHCSMKRIKSGNLASLVENE
;
A
#
# COMPACT_ATOMS: atom_id res chain seq x y z
N MET A 1 21.55 41.41 10.10
CA MET A 1 20.69 40.94 11.16
C MET A 1 19.37 40.28 10.61
N GLY A 2 18.68 40.86 9.62
CA GLY A 2 17.41 40.38 9.12
C GLY A 2 17.33 38.91 8.61
N PHE A 3 18.39 38.38 8.01
CA PHE A 3 18.39 37.03 7.45
C PHE A 3 18.40 35.91 8.51
N LYS A 4 19.06 36.12 9.64
CA LYS A 4 19.07 35.18 10.77
C LYS A 4 17.68 35.07 11.44
N TYR A 5 16.97 36.21 11.55
CA TYR A 5 15.62 36.26 12.11
C TYR A 5 14.57 35.62 11.17
N LEU A 6 14.71 35.83 9.86
CA LEU A 6 13.85 35.17 8.88
C LEU A 6 14.01 33.65 8.93
N LEU A 7 15.26 33.17 9.05
CA LEU A 7 15.55 31.74 9.14
C LEU A 7 14.93 31.11 10.41
N SER A 8 15.03 31.76 11.55
CA SER A 8 14.52 31.21 12.83
C SER A 8 13.00 31.05 12.85
N SER A 9 12.25 31.91 12.16
CA SER A 9 10.78 31.80 12.09
C SER A 9 10.29 30.80 11.03
N ILE A 10 11.09 30.53 10.00
CA ILE A 10 10.75 29.60 8.93
C ILE A 10 11.10 28.15 9.29
N THR A 11 12.19 27.96 10.06
CA THR A 11 12.68 26.62 10.41
C THR A 11 11.62 25.70 11.03
N PRO A 12 10.85 26.10 12.07
CA PRO A 12 9.81 25.25 12.64
C PRO A 12 8.67 24.94 11.65
N LEU A 13 8.32 25.89 10.78
CA LEU A 13 7.31 25.68 9.75
C LEU A 13 7.75 24.68 8.67
N ILE A 14 9.02 24.77 8.26
CA ILE A 14 9.62 23.80 7.33
C ILE A 14 9.62 22.40 7.98
N LEU A 15 9.91 22.32 9.25
CA LEU A 15 9.94 21.07 9.98
C LEU A 15 8.54 20.45 10.08
N VAL A 16 7.50 21.22 10.39
CA VAL A 16 6.10 20.77 10.34
C VAL A 16 5.72 20.32 8.93
N PHE A 17 6.08 21.09 7.90
CA PHE A 17 5.86 20.74 6.50
C PHE A 17 6.49 19.38 6.14
N LEU A 18 7.78 19.19 6.48
CA LEU A 18 8.50 17.95 6.19
C LEU A 18 7.91 16.76 6.94
N ILE A 19 7.62 16.91 8.24
CA ILE A 19 7.05 15.84 9.05
C ILE A 19 5.69 15.41 8.51
N VAL A 20 4.79 16.37 8.26
CA VAL A 20 3.46 16.07 7.72
C VAL A 20 3.54 15.49 6.31
N GLY A 21 4.50 15.96 5.51
CA GLY A 21 4.77 15.39 4.20
C GLY A 21 5.18 13.92 4.26
N ILE A 22 6.14 13.59 5.12
CA ILE A 22 6.58 12.20 5.35
C ILE A 22 5.44 11.33 5.89
N LEU A 23 4.66 11.84 6.84
CA LEU A 23 3.51 11.12 7.40
C LEU A 23 2.45 10.84 6.33
N SER A 24 2.09 11.84 5.55
CA SER A 24 1.08 11.70 4.48
C SER A 24 1.56 10.77 3.38
N PHE A 25 2.85 10.86 2.99
CA PHE A 25 3.49 9.92 2.07
C PHE A 25 3.41 8.50 2.60
N SER A 26 3.90 8.26 3.82
CA SER A 26 3.95 6.93 4.42
C SER A 26 2.55 6.31 4.55
N LEU A 27 1.57 7.09 4.99
CA LEU A 27 0.19 6.62 5.16
C LEU A 27 -0.44 6.24 3.81
N THR A 28 -0.28 7.08 2.80
CA THR A 28 -0.78 6.83 1.45
C THR A 28 -0.06 5.62 0.83
N PHE A 29 1.26 5.55 0.97
CA PHE A 29 2.06 4.45 0.43
C PHE A 29 1.68 3.10 1.02
N ILE A 30 1.55 3.01 2.36
CA ILE A 30 1.25 1.75 3.04
C ILE A 30 -0.13 1.23 2.66
N ILE A 31 -1.13 2.11 2.65
CA ILE A 31 -2.49 1.72 2.30
C ILE A 31 -2.55 1.28 0.84
N SER A 32 -1.92 2.04 -0.06
CA SER A 32 -1.86 1.68 -1.48
C SER A 32 -1.11 0.37 -1.72
N PHE A 33 -0.01 0.15 -1.01
CA PHE A 33 0.80 -1.06 -1.12
C PHE A 33 0.08 -2.29 -0.53
N SER A 34 -0.57 -2.14 0.64
CA SER A 34 -1.38 -3.21 1.25
C SER A 34 -2.53 -3.63 0.33
N ASP A 35 -3.24 -2.65 -0.21
CA ASP A 35 -4.35 -2.89 -1.13
C ASP A 35 -3.89 -3.57 -2.43
N ALA A 36 -2.70 -3.23 -2.92
CA ALA A 36 -2.11 -3.88 -4.08
C ALA A 36 -1.75 -5.35 -3.79
N ILE A 37 -1.21 -5.66 -2.62
CA ILE A 37 -0.95 -7.05 -2.18
C ILE A 37 -2.26 -7.83 -2.12
N ASP A 38 -3.28 -7.29 -1.44
CA ASP A 38 -4.58 -7.96 -1.31
C ASP A 38 -5.19 -8.24 -2.68
N ARG A 39 -5.19 -7.25 -3.57
CA ARG A 39 -5.69 -7.40 -4.93
C ARG A 39 -4.91 -8.45 -5.74
N MET A 40 -3.59 -8.49 -5.62
CA MET A 40 -2.75 -9.49 -6.30
C MET A 40 -3.04 -10.91 -5.79
N ILE A 41 -3.16 -11.09 -4.48
CA ILE A 41 -3.50 -12.38 -3.87
C ILE A 41 -4.88 -12.84 -4.33
N VAL A 42 -5.87 -11.93 -4.35
CA VAL A 42 -7.22 -12.24 -4.77
C VAL A 42 -7.27 -12.57 -6.26
N ILE A 43 -6.68 -11.74 -7.12
CA ILE A 43 -6.83 -11.91 -8.58
C ILE A 43 -6.00 -13.08 -9.10
N LEU A 44 -4.75 -13.22 -8.66
CA LEU A 44 -3.80 -14.19 -9.21
C LEU A 44 -3.58 -15.41 -8.31
N GLY A 45 -3.86 -15.28 -7.02
CA GLY A 45 -3.67 -16.33 -6.03
C GLY A 45 -4.86 -17.27 -5.93
N SER A 46 -5.73 -17.07 -4.95
CA SER A 46 -6.79 -18.01 -4.57
C SER A 46 -8.22 -17.53 -4.81
N GLY A 47 -8.40 -16.40 -5.49
CA GLY A 47 -9.68 -15.69 -5.49
C GLY A 47 -9.95 -15.00 -4.15
N SER A 48 -11.11 -14.37 -4.01
CA SER A 48 -11.58 -13.79 -2.74
C SER A 48 -11.87 -14.89 -1.72
N ILE A 49 -12.49 -15.98 -2.19
CA ILE A 49 -12.82 -17.18 -1.43
C ILE A 49 -12.42 -18.39 -2.26
N SER A 50 -11.90 -19.43 -1.60
CA SER A 50 -11.64 -20.73 -2.21
C SER A 50 -12.47 -21.81 -1.51
N THR A 51 -12.96 -22.78 -2.29
CA THR A 51 -13.77 -23.90 -1.81
C THR A 51 -13.50 -25.14 -2.67
N TYR A 52 -13.75 -26.31 -2.11
CA TYR A 52 -13.69 -27.58 -2.84
C TYR A 52 -15.03 -27.99 -3.45
N GLU A 53 -16.08 -27.29 -3.11
CA GLU A 53 -17.44 -27.53 -3.58
C GLU A 53 -17.89 -26.45 -4.56
N GLU A 54 -18.70 -26.82 -5.55
CA GLU A 54 -19.25 -25.86 -6.50
C GLU A 54 -20.23 -24.91 -5.80
N VAL A 55 -20.01 -23.61 -5.93
CA VAL A 55 -20.85 -22.58 -5.34
C VAL A 55 -21.84 -22.06 -6.37
N PRO A 56 -23.16 -22.19 -6.11
CA PRO A 56 -24.17 -21.58 -6.98
C PRO A 56 -24.06 -20.06 -6.98
N LEU A 57 -24.05 -19.45 -8.15
CA LEU A 57 -24.00 -17.97 -8.29
C LEU A 57 -25.14 -17.24 -7.56
N SER A 58 -26.26 -17.93 -7.32
CA SER A 58 -27.39 -17.38 -6.56
C SER A 58 -27.10 -17.13 -5.08
N MET A 59 -26.04 -17.72 -4.53
CA MET A 59 -25.59 -17.53 -3.14
C MET A 59 -24.55 -16.42 -3.00
N LEU A 60 -24.10 -15.84 -4.11
CA LEU A 60 -23.06 -14.85 -4.17
C LEU A 60 -23.62 -13.47 -4.51
N PRO A 61 -22.94 -12.39 -4.12
CA PRO A 61 -23.27 -11.03 -4.56
C PRO A 61 -23.31 -10.91 -6.09
N GLU A 62 -24.13 -9.99 -6.59
CA GLU A 62 -24.22 -9.71 -8.02
C GLU A 62 -22.87 -9.23 -8.58
N GLY A 63 -22.43 -9.82 -9.68
CA GLY A 63 -21.13 -9.52 -10.29
C GLY A 63 -19.98 -10.42 -9.81
N SER A 64 -20.25 -11.40 -8.93
CA SER A 64 -19.26 -12.42 -8.57
C SER A 64 -19.01 -13.40 -9.72
N SER A 65 -17.78 -13.94 -9.81
CA SER A 65 -17.45 -15.07 -10.70
C SER A 65 -16.94 -16.27 -9.92
N VAL A 66 -17.13 -17.45 -10.50
CA VAL A 66 -16.68 -18.73 -9.93
C VAL A 66 -15.88 -19.46 -10.99
N ASP A 67 -14.61 -19.73 -10.71
CA ASP A 67 -13.68 -20.40 -11.62
C ASP A 67 -13.21 -21.72 -11.01
N TYR A 68 -13.22 -22.80 -11.81
CA TYR A 68 -12.63 -24.07 -11.41
C TYR A 68 -11.15 -24.12 -11.76
N VAL A 69 -10.32 -24.35 -10.75
CA VAL A 69 -8.85 -24.25 -10.86
C VAL A 69 -8.20 -25.50 -10.29
N LYS A 70 -7.23 -26.04 -10.99
CA LYS A 70 -6.33 -27.07 -10.47
C LYS A 70 -4.95 -26.47 -10.20
N THR A 71 -4.27 -27.02 -9.21
CA THR A 71 -2.90 -26.62 -8.89
C THR A 71 -1.97 -27.83 -8.95
N GLY A 72 -0.71 -27.58 -9.25
CA GLY A 72 0.31 -28.61 -9.30
C GLY A 72 1.72 -28.03 -9.23
N GLU A 73 2.68 -28.89 -9.06
CA GLU A 73 4.08 -28.52 -9.02
C GLU A 73 4.85 -29.26 -10.14
N GLY A 74 5.83 -28.59 -10.71
CA GLY A 74 6.65 -29.17 -11.76
C GLY A 74 7.98 -28.47 -11.90
N ILE A 75 8.81 -29.00 -12.77
CA ILE A 75 10.09 -28.43 -13.16
C ILE A 75 10.02 -28.11 -14.64
N LEU A 76 10.31 -26.86 -15.00
CA LEU A 76 10.46 -26.41 -16.36
C LEU A 76 11.92 -26.62 -16.79
N TYR A 77 12.14 -27.40 -17.82
CA TYR A 77 13.44 -27.65 -18.42
C TYR A 77 13.53 -26.98 -19.80
N SER A 78 14.53 -26.12 -19.96
CA SER A 78 14.92 -25.53 -21.26
C SER A 78 16.37 -25.84 -21.59
N GLU A 79 16.83 -25.46 -22.77
CA GLU A 79 18.24 -25.56 -23.15
C GLU A 79 19.16 -24.71 -22.27
N ASN A 80 18.60 -23.65 -21.63
CA ASN A 80 19.34 -22.66 -20.84
C ASN A 80 19.30 -22.93 -19.33
N GLY A 81 18.57 -23.95 -18.88
CA GLY A 81 18.48 -24.29 -17.46
C GLY A 81 17.16 -24.90 -17.04
N GLU A 82 17.01 -25.00 -15.73
CA GLU A 82 15.82 -25.54 -15.08
C GLU A 82 15.29 -24.59 -14.01
N SER A 83 13.98 -24.60 -13.79
CA SER A 83 13.33 -23.85 -12.72
C SER A 83 12.14 -24.62 -12.17
N LEU A 84 11.94 -24.53 -10.86
CA LEU A 84 10.69 -24.95 -10.25
C LEU A 84 9.56 -24.07 -10.77
N ALA A 85 8.39 -24.67 -11.01
CA ALA A 85 7.19 -23.98 -11.38
C ALA A 85 6.00 -24.45 -10.53
N TYR A 86 5.28 -23.49 -9.97
CA TYR A 86 3.96 -23.70 -9.44
C TYR A 86 2.97 -23.53 -10.59
N LEU A 87 2.24 -24.59 -10.88
CA LEU A 87 1.33 -24.65 -12.02
C LEU A 87 -0.09 -24.36 -11.55
N LYS A 88 -0.74 -23.45 -12.23
CA LYS A 88 -2.15 -23.14 -12.04
C LYS A 88 -2.90 -23.46 -13.33
N GLY A 89 -3.78 -24.44 -13.25
CA GLY A 89 -4.64 -24.83 -14.35
C GLY A 89 -5.96 -24.09 -14.26
N PHE A 90 -6.56 -23.78 -15.41
CA PHE A 90 -7.84 -23.11 -15.51
C PHE A 90 -8.59 -23.55 -16.76
N ASP A 91 -9.89 -23.28 -16.78
CA ASP A 91 -10.75 -23.53 -17.93
C ASP A 91 -10.89 -22.28 -18.82
N GLU A 92 -11.49 -22.44 -19.98
CA GLU A 92 -11.76 -21.36 -20.92
C GLU A 92 -12.58 -20.24 -20.25
N GLY A 93 -12.21 -18.99 -20.50
CA GLY A 93 -12.86 -17.82 -19.92
C GLY A 93 -12.25 -17.27 -18.62
N TYR A 94 -11.32 -18.00 -18.01
CA TYR A 94 -10.66 -17.53 -16.76
C TYR A 94 -10.02 -16.15 -16.87
N PHE A 95 -9.43 -15.82 -18.00
CA PHE A 95 -8.81 -14.53 -18.25
C PHE A 95 -9.75 -13.48 -18.86
N ASP A 96 -11.00 -13.81 -19.14
CA ASP A 96 -11.99 -12.84 -19.63
C ASP A 96 -12.45 -11.87 -18.51
N SER A 97 -12.11 -12.20 -17.26
CA SER A 97 -12.36 -11.40 -16.07
C SER A 97 -11.28 -10.36 -15.80
N GLU A 98 -11.34 -9.70 -14.62
CA GLU A 98 -10.29 -8.79 -14.14
C GLU A 98 -8.90 -9.44 -14.10
N ARG A 99 -8.81 -10.78 -14.10
CA ARG A 99 -7.56 -11.54 -14.07
C ARG A 99 -6.71 -11.29 -15.30
N GLY A 100 -7.32 -11.28 -16.50
CA GLY A 100 -6.59 -11.02 -17.74
C GLY A 100 -5.98 -9.63 -17.81
N SER A 101 -6.73 -8.62 -17.34
CA SER A 101 -6.23 -7.24 -17.29
C SER A 101 -5.11 -7.05 -16.28
N ALA A 102 -5.15 -7.78 -15.16
CA ALA A 102 -4.12 -7.72 -14.11
C ALA A 102 -2.81 -8.39 -14.50
N MET A 103 -2.85 -9.30 -15.48
CA MET A 103 -1.68 -10.06 -15.89
C MET A 103 -0.86 -9.42 -17.01
N ASN A 104 -1.30 -8.28 -17.58
CA ASN A 104 -0.65 -7.64 -18.73
C ASN A 104 -0.31 -8.64 -19.84
N LEU A 105 -1.21 -9.60 -20.12
CA LEU A 105 -1.04 -10.59 -21.16
C LEU A 105 -1.01 -9.92 -22.54
N VAL A 106 0.03 -10.22 -23.33
CA VAL A 106 0.27 -9.58 -24.64
C VAL A 106 -0.54 -10.21 -25.75
N GLU A 107 -1.09 -11.42 -25.54
CA GLU A 107 -1.78 -12.20 -26.58
C GLU A 107 -2.97 -12.99 -26.06
N ASP A 108 -3.74 -13.57 -27.02
CA ASP A 108 -4.96 -14.35 -26.88
C ASP A 108 -4.98 -15.32 -25.70
N ALA A 109 -5.95 -15.17 -24.82
CA ALA A 109 -6.05 -15.82 -23.51
C ALA A 109 -6.48 -17.30 -23.53
N SER A 110 -6.51 -17.97 -24.68
CA SER A 110 -6.88 -19.40 -24.77
C SER A 110 -5.68 -20.33 -24.67
N LEU A 111 -5.68 -21.29 -23.75
CA LEU A 111 -4.70 -22.37 -23.65
C LEU A 111 -5.29 -23.70 -24.19
N ASN A 112 -4.43 -24.54 -24.72
CA ASN A 112 -4.72 -25.92 -25.08
C ASN A 112 -3.71 -26.83 -24.37
N GLY A 113 -4.00 -28.13 -24.26
CA GLY A 113 -3.27 -29.08 -23.44
C GLY A 113 -1.74 -29.17 -23.56
N ASN A 114 -1.12 -28.54 -24.57
CA ASN A 114 0.34 -28.53 -24.79
C ASN A 114 0.93 -27.12 -24.80
N THR A 115 0.18 -26.13 -24.29
CA THR A 115 0.64 -24.74 -24.23
C THR A 115 0.63 -24.24 -22.80
N LEU A 116 1.49 -23.28 -22.48
CA LEU A 116 1.55 -22.63 -21.18
C LEU A 116 1.84 -21.14 -21.30
N TYR A 117 1.41 -20.39 -20.29
CA TYR A 117 1.92 -19.05 -20.02
C TYR A 117 2.97 -19.11 -18.94
N VAL A 118 4.08 -18.43 -19.15
CA VAL A 118 5.14 -18.26 -18.15
C VAL A 118 5.19 -16.82 -17.70
N SER A 119 5.60 -16.60 -16.46
CA SER A 119 5.85 -15.25 -15.99
C SER A 119 7.06 -14.62 -16.68
N ALA A 120 7.11 -13.30 -16.70
CA ALA A 120 8.28 -12.56 -17.21
C ALA A 120 9.56 -12.88 -16.43
N SER A 121 9.45 -13.27 -15.17
CA SER A 121 10.58 -13.70 -14.34
C SER A 121 11.12 -15.06 -14.79
N LEU A 122 10.24 -16.04 -14.99
CA LEU A 122 10.61 -17.37 -15.51
C LEU A 122 11.17 -17.28 -16.95
N SER A 123 10.52 -16.49 -17.82
CA SER A 123 10.97 -16.25 -19.18
C SER A 123 12.41 -15.73 -19.21
N ARG A 124 12.72 -14.73 -18.39
CA ARG A 124 14.08 -14.17 -18.27
C ARG A 124 15.09 -15.16 -17.70
N SER A 125 14.73 -15.88 -16.64
CA SER A 125 15.64 -16.82 -15.96
C SER A 125 16.04 -18.00 -16.86
N LEU A 126 15.13 -18.47 -17.71
CA LEU A 126 15.32 -19.58 -18.62
C LEU A 126 15.59 -19.14 -20.06
N SER A 127 15.69 -17.81 -20.32
CA SER A 127 15.86 -17.20 -21.64
C SER A 127 14.87 -17.75 -22.68
N LEU A 128 13.58 -17.71 -22.31
CA LEU A 128 12.48 -18.26 -23.10
C LEU A 128 11.74 -17.14 -23.84
N GLU A 129 11.35 -17.42 -25.09
CA GLU A 129 10.54 -16.54 -25.92
C GLU A 129 9.20 -17.21 -26.27
N ILE A 130 8.23 -16.42 -26.73
CA ILE A 130 6.95 -16.93 -27.21
C ILE A 130 7.18 -17.82 -28.43
N GLY A 131 6.63 -19.02 -28.40
CA GLY A 131 6.82 -20.05 -29.42
C GLY A 131 7.90 -21.09 -29.10
N ASP A 132 8.73 -20.87 -28.11
CA ASP A 132 9.73 -21.83 -27.67
C ASP A 132 9.08 -23.06 -27.07
N ARG A 133 9.81 -24.18 -27.18
CA ARG A 133 9.43 -25.47 -26.61
C ARG A 133 10.29 -25.78 -25.41
N LEU A 134 9.65 -26.25 -24.35
CA LEU A 134 10.32 -26.70 -23.14
C LEU A 134 9.70 -28.02 -22.65
N THR A 135 10.42 -28.71 -21.78
CA THR A 135 9.90 -29.91 -21.13
C THR A 135 9.41 -29.52 -19.73
N LEU A 136 8.12 -29.76 -19.48
CA LEU A 136 7.54 -29.69 -18.13
C LEU A 136 7.61 -31.09 -17.51
N LEU A 137 8.34 -31.24 -16.43
CA LEU A 137 8.31 -32.43 -15.59
C LEU A 137 7.23 -32.21 -14.51
N LEU A 138 6.04 -32.73 -14.77
CA LEU A 138 4.91 -32.63 -13.84
C LEU A 138 5.00 -33.76 -12.80
N TYR A 139 4.93 -33.38 -11.50
CA TYR A 139 4.80 -34.35 -10.42
C TYR A 139 3.32 -34.73 -10.23
N GLU A 140 3.00 -36.01 -10.44
CA GLU A 140 1.68 -36.61 -10.21
C GLU A 140 1.69 -37.25 -8.82
N GLU A 141 1.18 -36.53 -7.81
CA GLU A 141 1.18 -36.98 -6.41
C GLU A 141 0.42 -38.30 -6.23
N ASP A 142 -0.76 -38.44 -6.86
CA ASP A 142 -1.59 -39.64 -6.81
C ASP A 142 -0.88 -40.91 -7.26
N LYS A 143 0.09 -40.77 -8.16
CA LYS A 143 0.83 -41.90 -8.76
C LYS A 143 2.28 -41.96 -8.31
N ASN A 144 2.70 -41.01 -7.49
CA ASN A 144 4.08 -40.83 -7.02
C ASN A 144 5.10 -40.98 -8.17
N ARG A 145 4.85 -40.29 -9.27
CA ARG A 145 5.69 -40.31 -10.46
C ARG A 145 5.79 -38.95 -11.13
N THR A 146 6.88 -38.80 -11.88
CA THR A 146 7.05 -37.60 -12.71
C THR A 146 6.66 -37.91 -14.15
N ARG A 147 5.88 -37.04 -14.76
CA ARG A 147 5.44 -37.13 -16.16
C ARG A 147 6.08 -36.02 -16.99
N PRO A 148 6.93 -36.36 -17.98
CA PRO A 148 7.45 -35.33 -18.88
C PRO A 148 6.39 -34.96 -19.92
N LEU A 149 6.21 -33.68 -20.15
CA LEU A 149 5.32 -33.08 -21.14
C LEU A 149 6.09 -32.07 -21.97
N LEU A 150 5.98 -32.18 -23.30
CA LEU A 150 6.52 -31.16 -24.19
C LEU A 150 5.49 -30.03 -24.32
N MET A 151 5.86 -28.84 -23.85
CA MET A 151 5.00 -27.65 -23.82
C MET A 151 5.56 -26.57 -24.75
N THR A 152 4.67 -25.76 -25.30
CA THR A 152 5.04 -24.60 -26.10
C THR A 152 4.60 -23.34 -25.35
N ILE A 153 5.48 -22.35 -25.26
CA ILE A 153 5.15 -21.05 -24.64
C ILE A 153 4.23 -20.28 -25.57
N LYS A 154 3.02 -20.01 -25.09
CA LYS A 154 2.04 -19.25 -25.83
C LYS A 154 2.08 -17.76 -25.50
N GLY A 155 2.46 -17.41 -24.28
CA GLY A 155 2.59 -16.03 -23.86
C GLY A 155 3.42 -15.87 -22.60
N VAL A 156 3.79 -14.62 -22.34
CA VAL A 156 4.51 -14.19 -21.15
C VAL A 156 3.63 -13.18 -20.43
N PHE A 157 3.42 -13.39 -19.14
CA PHE A 157 2.67 -12.46 -18.29
C PHE A 157 3.57 -11.79 -17.26
N ASP A 158 3.14 -10.63 -16.77
CA ASP A 158 3.80 -9.91 -15.71
C ASP A 158 2.72 -9.41 -14.72
N SER A 159 2.68 -10.02 -13.53
CA SER A 159 1.73 -9.62 -12.49
C SER A 159 2.13 -8.32 -11.80
N GLY A 160 3.35 -7.84 -12.00
CA GLY A 160 3.92 -6.74 -11.25
C GLY A 160 4.35 -7.13 -9.83
N TYR A 161 4.24 -8.41 -9.45
CA TYR A 161 4.70 -8.92 -8.16
C TYR A 161 5.73 -10.05 -8.36
N ALA A 162 7.00 -9.69 -8.28
CA ALA A 162 8.11 -10.57 -8.66
C ALA A 162 8.18 -11.88 -7.86
N GLN A 163 7.76 -11.89 -6.59
CA GLN A 163 7.73 -13.13 -5.79
C GLN A 163 6.71 -14.16 -6.31
N LEU A 164 5.54 -13.70 -6.75
CA LEU A 164 4.54 -14.57 -7.37
C LEU A 164 5.04 -15.04 -8.74
N ASP A 165 5.57 -14.11 -9.52
CA ASP A 165 6.05 -14.37 -10.88
C ASP A 165 7.28 -15.29 -10.92
N LYS A 166 8.01 -15.43 -9.81
CA LYS A 166 9.23 -16.25 -9.78
C LYS A 166 8.98 -17.71 -10.12
N TYR A 167 7.81 -18.23 -9.76
CA TYR A 167 7.50 -19.66 -9.89
C TYR A 167 6.19 -19.94 -10.60
N LEU A 168 5.34 -18.95 -10.85
CA LEU A 168 4.00 -19.18 -11.37
C LEU A 168 4.02 -19.41 -12.90
N ALA A 169 3.35 -20.46 -13.32
CA ALA A 169 3.04 -20.72 -14.72
C ALA A 169 1.58 -21.21 -14.85
N TYR A 170 0.92 -20.83 -15.93
CA TYR A 170 -0.45 -21.20 -16.18
C TYR A 170 -0.53 -22.27 -17.28
N VAL A 171 -1.39 -23.25 -17.06
CA VAL A 171 -1.64 -24.37 -17.98
C VAL A 171 -3.15 -24.61 -18.12
N ASP A 172 -3.53 -25.37 -19.12
CA ASP A 172 -4.90 -25.88 -19.22
C ASP A 172 -5.20 -26.91 -18.12
N ASN A 173 -6.42 -26.89 -17.54
CA ASN A 173 -6.83 -27.82 -16.47
C ASN A 173 -6.66 -29.29 -16.83
N SER A 174 -6.72 -29.64 -18.12
CA SER A 174 -6.53 -31.03 -18.60
C SER A 174 -5.08 -31.54 -18.42
N VAL A 175 -4.11 -30.66 -18.26
CA VAL A 175 -2.69 -31.01 -18.02
C VAL A 175 -2.50 -31.58 -16.61
N LEU A 176 -3.27 -31.07 -15.64
CA LEU A 176 -3.15 -31.40 -14.23
C LEU A 176 -4.10 -32.54 -13.83
N SER A 177 -3.57 -33.52 -13.11
CA SER A 177 -4.34 -34.68 -12.61
C SER A 177 -4.85 -34.50 -11.18
N SER A 178 -4.48 -33.41 -10.50
CA SER A 178 -4.94 -33.09 -9.15
C SER A 178 -6.44 -32.83 -9.11
N SER A 179 -7.05 -33.04 -7.94
CA SER A 179 -8.37 -32.50 -7.64
C SER A 179 -8.31 -30.97 -7.63
N GLY A 180 -9.28 -30.32 -8.25
CA GLY A 180 -9.34 -28.87 -8.29
C GLY A 180 -10.11 -28.27 -7.12
N SER A 181 -10.08 -26.96 -7.06
CA SER A 181 -10.89 -26.12 -6.16
C SER A 181 -11.61 -25.05 -6.97
N TYR A 182 -12.64 -24.47 -6.38
CA TYR A 182 -13.33 -23.34 -6.97
C TYR A 182 -12.81 -22.05 -6.34
N GLU A 183 -12.48 -21.09 -7.18
CA GLU A 183 -12.08 -19.73 -6.78
C GLU A 183 -13.24 -18.79 -7.06
N VAL A 184 -13.71 -18.13 -6.03
CA VAL A 184 -14.76 -17.12 -6.12
C VAL A 184 -14.13 -15.73 -6.09
N LEU A 185 -14.40 -14.93 -7.13
CA LEU A 185 -14.10 -13.50 -7.12
C LEU A 185 -15.35 -12.73 -6.70
N ILE A 186 -15.20 -11.91 -5.67
CA ILE A 186 -16.26 -11.05 -5.13
C ILE A 186 -15.97 -9.61 -5.58
N PRO A 187 -16.99 -8.86 -6.03
CA PRO A 187 -16.82 -7.47 -6.46
C PRO A 187 -16.27 -6.58 -5.36
N ALA A 188 -15.53 -5.54 -5.77
CA ALA A 188 -14.98 -4.56 -4.84
C ALA A 188 -16.09 -3.83 -4.08
N GLY A 189 -16.00 -3.81 -2.76
CA GLY A 189 -16.97 -3.15 -1.86
C GLY A 189 -17.84 -4.11 -1.05
N GLU A 190 -17.89 -5.38 -1.40
CA GLU A 190 -18.56 -6.42 -0.62
C GLU A 190 -17.63 -6.97 0.48
N ASP A 191 -18.21 -7.40 1.59
CA ASP A 191 -17.45 -7.98 2.70
C ASP A 191 -17.21 -9.48 2.46
N VAL A 192 -15.96 -9.83 2.13
CA VAL A 192 -15.53 -11.20 1.83
C VAL A 192 -15.75 -12.12 3.03
N ASP A 193 -15.54 -11.62 4.25
CA ASP A 193 -15.68 -12.42 5.45
C ASP A 193 -17.18 -12.73 5.74
N GLU A 194 -18.09 -11.79 5.44
CA GLU A 194 -19.53 -11.99 5.54
C GLU A 194 -20.03 -13.03 4.53
N VAL A 195 -19.57 -12.93 3.27
CA VAL A 195 -19.94 -13.90 2.22
C VAL A 195 -19.39 -15.28 2.54
N SER A 196 -18.16 -15.39 3.01
CA SER A 196 -17.55 -16.66 3.42
C SER A 196 -18.35 -17.33 4.55
N ASN A 197 -18.73 -16.56 5.58
CA ASN A 197 -19.54 -17.05 6.68
C ASN A 197 -20.92 -17.52 6.20
N ALA A 198 -21.56 -16.79 5.28
CA ALA A 198 -22.83 -17.18 4.70
C ALA A 198 -22.75 -18.51 3.92
N LEU A 199 -21.64 -18.77 3.22
CA LEU A 199 -21.39 -20.06 2.57
C LEU A 199 -21.22 -21.19 3.58
N ILE A 200 -20.46 -20.95 4.66
CA ILE A 200 -20.22 -21.92 5.73
C ILE A 200 -21.54 -22.27 6.44
N ASP A 201 -22.39 -21.28 6.72
CA ASP A 201 -23.72 -21.49 7.32
C ASP A 201 -24.65 -22.33 6.42
N ASN A 202 -24.44 -22.29 5.12
CA ASN A 202 -25.13 -23.14 4.15
C ASN A 202 -24.48 -24.52 3.94
N GLY A 203 -23.41 -24.83 4.69
CA GLY A 203 -22.77 -26.15 4.67
C GLY A 203 -21.66 -26.28 3.62
N ILE A 204 -21.28 -25.20 2.94
CA ILE A 204 -20.18 -25.17 1.97
C ILE A 204 -18.89 -24.74 2.70
N PHE A 205 -17.88 -25.59 2.71
CA PHE A 205 -16.59 -25.22 3.29
C PHE A 205 -15.91 -24.15 2.43
N ALA A 206 -15.76 -22.95 2.97
CA ALA A 206 -15.18 -21.82 2.28
C ALA A 206 -14.04 -21.24 3.12
N SER A 207 -12.93 -20.90 2.48
CA SER A 207 -11.83 -20.18 3.13
C SER A 207 -11.50 -18.89 2.36
N THR A 208 -11.26 -17.83 3.10
CA THR A 208 -10.93 -16.53 2.53
C THR A 208 -9.45 -16.47 2.10
N TYR A 209 -9.10 -15.54 1.19
CA TYR A 209 -7.71 -15.31 0.82
C TYR A 209 -6.83 -14.95 2.02
N LYS A 210 -7.38 -14.28 3.04
CA LYS A 210 -6.68 -13.94 4.29
C LYS A 210 -6.28 -15.18 5.09
N GLU A 211 -7.14 -16.20 5.09
CA GLU A 211 -6.88 -17.48 5.76
C GLU A 211 -5.86 -18.32 4.97
N ASN A 212 -6.04 -18.40 3.65
CA ASN A 212 -5.15 -19.15 2.77
C ASN A 212 -3.71 -18.62 2.79
N TYR A 213 -3.55 -17.29 2.89
CA TYR A 213 -2.26 -16.62 2.96
C TYR A 213 -1.99 -16.02 4.34
N SER A 214 -2.48 -16.66 5.41
CA SER A 214 -2.46 -16.12 6.79
C SER A 214 -1.07 -15.69 7.26
N GLY A 215 -0.02 -16.40 6.89
CA GLY A 215 1.35 -16.03 7.23
C GLY A 215 1.78 -14.70 6.61
N LEU A 216 1.52 -14.50 5.32
CA LEU A 216 1.83 -13.26 4.62
C LEU A 216 0.97 -12.12 5.17
N TYR A 217 -0.34 -12.36 5.31
CA TYR A 217 -1.30 -11.38 5.78
C TYR A 217 -0.98 -10.92 7.21
N THR A 218 -0.66 -11.84 8.13
CA THR A 218 -0.28 -11.52 9.51
C THR A 218 1.00 -10.66 9.56
N ASN A 219 2.00 -10.97 8.72
CA ASN A 219 3.24 -10.20 8.66
C ASN A 219 3.00 -8.78 8.13
N VAL A 220 2.21 -8.63 7.08
CA VAL A 220 1.84 -7.33 6.51
C VAL A 220 1.05 -6.52 7.54
N GLN A 221 0.03 -7.11 8.16
CA GLN A 221 -0.81 -6.47 9.17
C GLN A 221 0.01 -6.01 10.38
N SER A 222 0.92 -6.85 10.87
CA SER A 222 1.81 -6.50 11.99
C SER A 222 2.73 -5.33 11.62
N SER A 223 3.26 -5.32 10.41
CA SER A 223 4.10 -4.22 9.91
C SER A 223 3.32 -2.90 9.82
N ILE A 224 2.08 -2.95 9.35
CA ILE A 224 1.17 -1.81 9.29
C ILE A 224 0.88 -1.28 10.70
N GLN A 225 0.60 -2.15 11.68
CA GLN A 225 0.36 -1.74 13.06
C GLN A 225 1.56 -1.05 13.70
N ILE A 226 2.76 -1.59 13.52
CA ILE A 226 4.01 -0.96 14.00
C ILE A 226 4.18 0.42 13.38
N LEU A 227 3.89 0.54 12.09
CA LEU A 227 4.02 1.79 11.38
C LEU A 227 3.01 2.83 11.87
N TYR A 228 1.75 2.46 12.17
CA TYR A 228 0.78 3.36 12.79
C TYR A 228 1.26 3.89 14.15
N ILE A 229 1.93 3.06 14.96
CA ILE A 229 2.51 3.49 16.25
C ILE A 229 3.62 4.52 15.99
N ILE A 230 4.49 4.28 15.01
CA ILE A 230 5.56 5.23 14.63
C ILE A 230 4.94 6.54 14.12
N LEU A 231 3.93 6.47 13.25
CA LEU A 231 3.23 7.63 12.73
C LEU A 231 2.59 8.46 13.85
N LEU A 232 1.98 7.81 14.84
CA LEU A 232 1.41 8.48 16.01
C LEU A 232 2.50 9.20 16.82
N ALA A 233 3.62 8.55 17.09
CA ALA A 233 4.74 9.15 17.82
C ALA A 233 5.29 10.38 17.08
N VAL A 234 5.46 10.30 15.76
CA VAL A 234 5.93 11.40 14.93
C VAL A 234 4.90 12.54 14.85
N ALA A 235 3.60 12.24 14.83
CA ALA A 235 2.53 13.24 14.89
C ALA A 235 2.55 14.01 16.23
N LEU A 236 2.80 13.31 17.34
CA LEU A 236 2.98 13.95 18.65
C LEU A 236 4.20 14.87 18.68
N LEU A 237 5.34 14.42 18.14
CA LEU A 237 6.53 15.27 18.02
C LEU A 237 6.27 16.52 17.17
N SER A 238 5.55 16.38 16.06
CA SER A 238 5.16 17.52 15.21
C SER A 238 4.32 18.55 15.98
N ALA A 239 3.45 18.10 16.88
CA ALA A 239 2.66 18.99 17.73
C ALA A 239 3.51 19.78 18.72
N PHE A 240 4.60 19.20 19.27
CA PHE A 240 5.55 19.93 20.09
C PHE A 240 6.28 21.02 19.29
N PHE A 241 6.74 20.74 18.08
CA PHE A 241 7.35 21.76 17.21
C PHE A 241 6.39 22.91 16.89
N SER A 242 5.09 22.63 16.80
CA SER A 242 4.09 23.71 16.62
C SER A 242 4.07 24.69 17.78
N SER A 243 4.36 24.24 19.01
CA SER A 243 4.50 25.11 20.17
C SER A 243 5.69 26.06 20.06
N ASP A 244 6.79 25.59 19.49
CA ASP A 244 7.99 26.42 19.30
C ASP A 244 7.76 27.54 18.29
N ILE A 245 6.91 27.34 17.29
CA ILE A 245 6.49 28.39 16.35
C ILE A 245 5.86 29.58 17.11
N ALA A 246 5.01 29.30 18.07
CA ALA A 246 4.40 30.35 18.89
C ALA A 246 5.43 31.08 19.72
N CYS A 247 6.37 30.37 20.35
CA CYS A 247 7.42 30.99 21.12
C CYS A 247 8.28 31.91 20.26
N VAL A 248 8.63 31.46 19.03
CA VAL A 248 9.40 32.27 18.08
C VAL A 248 8.63 33.56 17.69
N TYR A 249 7.34 33.47 17.41
CA TYR A 249 6.52 34.66 17.11
C TYR A 249 6.45 35.61 18.30
N LEU A 250 6.24 35.09 19.50
CA LEU A 250 6.17 35.91 20.72
C LEU A 250 7.50 36.60 21.02
N ASP A 251 8.61 35.87 20.86
CA ASP A 251 9.94 36.42 21.11
C ASP A 251 10.32 37.49 20.08
N ARG A 252 9.92 37.33 18.83
CA ARG A 252 10.16 38.29 17.76
C ARG A 252 9.39 39.61 17.98
N ASP A 253 8.14 39.45 18.36
CA ASP A 253 7.22 40.57 18.40
C ASP A 253 7.04 41.15 19.83
N LYS A 254 8.00 40.87 20.75
CA LYS A 254 7.94 41.35 22.18
C LYS A 254 7.70 42.84 22.32
N MET A 255 8.40 43.66 21.51
CA MET A 255 8.26 45.12 21.56
C MET A 255 6.91 45.58 21.05
N ASP A 256 6.41 44.94 19.98
CA ASP A 256 5.09 45.28 19.44
C ASP A 256 3.97 44.85 20.40
N ILE A 257 4.14 43.70 21.07
CA ILE A 257 3.25 43.22 22.12
C ILE A 257 3.20 44.23 23.31
N ALA A 258 4.38 44.68 23.75
CA ALA A 258 4.47 45.67 24.83
C ALA A 258 3.81 46.99 24.43
N ALA A 259 4.02 47.46 23.19
CA ALA A 259 3.36 48.68 22.69
C ALA A 259 1.84 48.51 22.63
N LEU A 260 1.32 47.38 22.17
CA LEU A 260 -0.13 47.08 22.16
C LEU A 260 -0.72 47.03 23.55
N MET A 261 0.01 46.51 24.55
CA MET A 261 -0.43 46.48 25.95
C MET A 261 -0.44 47.89 26.56
N MET A 262 0.54 48.75 26.23
CA MET A 262 0.56 50.14 26.65
C MET A 262 -0.60 50.93 26.04
N LEU A 263 -1.06 50.59 24.86
CA LEU A 263 -2.26 51.14 24.20
C LEU A 263 -3.57 50.61 24.76
N GLY A 264 -3.52 49.76 25.82
CA GLY A 264 -4.71 49.25 26.53
C GLY A 264 -5.31 47.96 25.94
N MET A 265 -4.59 47.24 25.06
CA MET A 265 -5.06 45.96 24.58
C MET A 265 -4.99 44.90 25.68
N GLU A 266 -6.08 44.19 25.92
CA GLU A 266 -6.14 43.11 26.92
C GLU A 266 -5.23 41.95 26.54
N GLU A 267 -4.49 41.40 27.49
CA GLU A 267 -3.62 40.24 27.35
C GLU A 267 -4.35 39.04 26.68
N LYS A 268 -5.62 38.82 27.00
CA LYS A 268 -6.45 37.77 26.40
C LYS A 268 -6.61 37.93 24.89
N ARG A 269 -6.75 39.15 24.39
CA ARG A 269 -6.88 39.43 22.96
C ARG A 269 -5.56 39.18 22.22
N ILE A 270 -4.45 39.54 22.80
CA ILE A 270 -3.10 39.28 22.24
C ILE A 270 -2.86 37.79 22.16
N ARG A 271 -3.12 37.06 23.24
CA ARG A 271 -3.01 35.58 23.22
C ARG A 271 -3.87 34.94 22.13
N LEU A 272 -5.11 35.37 21.98
CA LEU A 272 -6.03 34.85 20.97
C LEU A 272 -5.51 35.12 19.55
N LEU A 273 -4.95 36.32 19.31
CA LEU A 273 -4.41 36.71 18.01
C LEU A 273 -3.23 35.84 17.64
N TYR A 274 -2.23 35.69 18.54
CA TYR A 274 -1.05 34.86 18.27
C TYR A 274 -1.39 33.36 18.18
N SER A 275 -2.35 32.86 18.97
CA SER A 275 -2.86 31.51 18.83
C SER A 275 -3.48 31.27 17.47
N LYS A 276 -4.30 32.16 16.96
CA LYS A 276 -4.90 32.06 15.63
C LYS A 276 -3.83 32.11 14.55
N LEU A 277 -2.88 33.04 14.64
CA LEU A 277 -1.80 33.17 13.67
C LEU A 277 -0.97 31.88 13.57
N THR A 278 -0.56 31.33 14.72
CA THR A 278 0.21 30.08 14.77
C THR A 278 -0.58 28.90 14.20
N LEU A 279 -1.86 28.74 14.59
CA LEU A 279 -2.69 27.64 14.08
C LEU A 279 -2.90 27.75 12.56
N ILE A 280 -3.10 28.96 12.04
CA ILE A 280 -3.22 29.17 10.59
C ILE A 280 -1.90 28.82 9.89
N SER A 281 -0.75 29.24 10.43
CA SER A 281 0.55 28.92 9.87
C SER A 281 0.84 27.41 9.88
N VAL A 282 0.51 26.72 10.98
CA VAL A 282 0.63 25.25 11.09
C VAL A 282 -0.32 24.55 10.11
N LEU A 283 -1.55 25.04 9.96
CA LEU A 283 -2.51 24.49 9.01
C LEU A 283 -2.00 24.62 7.57
N ILE A 284 -1.50 25.78 7.19
CA ILE A 284 -0.93 26.00 5.83
C ILE A 284 0.26 25.09 5.60
N ALA A 285 1.20 25.00 6.57
CA ALA A 285 2.36 24.10 6.47
C ALA A 285 1.94 22.64 6.37
N SER A 286 0.92 22.22 7.13
CA SER A 286 0.39 20.85 7.11
C SER A 286 -0.29 20.52 5.79
N LEU A 287 -1.10 21.42 5.25
CA LEU A 287 -1.74 21.20 3.93
C LEU A 287 -0.70 21.14 2.81
N ALA A 288 0.28 22.04 2.82
CA ALA A 288 1.36 22.03 1.85
C ALA A 288 2.20 20.73 1.96
N GLY A 289 2.53 20.30 3.19
CA GLY A 289 3.21 19.03 3.45
C GLY A 289 2.43 17.82 2.95
N THR A 290 1.11 17.78 3.22
CA THR A 290 0.23 16.72 2.73
C THR A 290 0.23 16.64 1.20
N ILE A 291 0.07 17.77 0.52
CA ILE A 291 0.10 17.81 -0.96
C ILE A 291 1.45 17.30 -1.47
N ALA A 292 2.56 17.75 -0.88
CA ALA A 292 3.89 17.29 -1.26
C ALA A 292 4.08 15.78 -1.01
N GLY A 293 3.60 15.25 0.12
CA GLY A 293 3.67 13.83 0.46
C GLY A 293 2.87 12.96 -0.51
N ILE A 294 1.65 13.36 -0.84
CA ILE A 294 0.81 12.66 -1.83
C ILE A 294 1.46 12.72 -3.22
N ALA A 295 1.97 13.88 -3.63
CA ALA A 295 2.66 14.04 -4.92
C ALA A 295 3.90 13.13 -5.00
N LEU A 296 4.69 13.02 -3.92
CA LEU A 296 5.82 12.12 -3.84
C LEU A 296 5.38 10.65 -3.96
N CYS A 297 4.26 10.28 -3.34
CA CYS A 297 3.68 8.94 -3.46
C CYS A 297 3.34 8.61 -4.92
N HIS A 298 2.75 9.56 -5.67
CA HIS A 298 2.46 9.39 -7.10
C HIS A 298 3.70 9.23 -7.97
N MET A 299 4.84 9.75 -7.53
CA MET A 299 6.11 9.56 -8.23
C MET A 299 6.77 8.22 -7.93
N THR A 300 6.37 7.55 -6.85
CA THR A 300 7.00 6.30 -6.39
C THR A 300 6.97 5.18 -7.45
N PRO A 301 5.85 4.85 -8.13
CA PRO A 301 5.84 3.80 -9.16
C PRO A 301 6.82 4.10 -10.30
N TRP A 302 6.90 5.36 -10.73
CA TRP A 302 7.87 5.77 -11.75
C TRP A 302 9.32 5.62 -11.27
N MET A 303 9.62 6.02 -10.02
CA MET A 303 10.96 5.85 -9.42
C MET A 303 11.33 4.37 -9.29
N VAL A 304 10.41 3.55 -8.81
CA VAL A 304 10.58 2.10 -8.68
C VAL A 304 10.81 1.46 -10.06
N GLY A 305 10.05 1.86 -11.09
CA GLY A 305 10.25 1.40 -12.46
C GLY A 305 11.66 1.72 -13.01
N LYS A 306 12.20 2.92 -12.70
CA LYS A 306 13.57 3.27 -13.09
C LYS A 306 14.65 2.47 -12.35
N ILE A 307 14.43 2.13 -11.09
CA ILE A 307 15.31 1.24 -10.33
C ILE A 307 15.25 -0.18 -10.91
N ALA A 308 14.06 -0.65 -11.30
CA ALA A 308 13.86 -1.94 -11.95
C ALA A 308 14.64 -2.09 -13.25
N GLU A 309 14.65 -1.02 -14.07
CA GLU A 309 15.44 -0.98 -15.30
C GLU A 309 16.95 -1.10 -15.04
N ALA A 310 17.42 -0.54 -13.91
CA ALA A 310 18.83 -0.54 -13.55
C ALA A 310 19.32 -1.85 -12.92
N ASP A 311 18.51 -2.43 -12.02
CA ASP A 311 18.80 -3.69 -11.34
C ASP A 311 17.50 -4.43 -10.97
N PRO A 312 17.05 -5.38 -11.79
CA PRO A 312 15.84 -6.15 -11.53
C PRO A 312 15.86 -6.93 -10.21
N ALA A 313 17.04 -7.33 -9.72
CA ALA A 313 17.17 -8.11 -8.49
C ALA A 313 16.77 -7.30 -7.23
N LEU A 314 16.92 -5.97 -7.26
CA LEU A 314 16.50 -5.11 -6.15
C LEU A 314 15.00 -5.08 -5.95
N LEU A 315 14.23 -5.46 -6.95
CA LEU A 315 12.77 -5.43 -6.93
C LEU A 315 12.11 -6.79 -6.72
N GLU A 316 12.88 -7.84 -6.45
CA GLU A 316 12.35 -9.19 -6.22
C GLU A 316 11.25 -9.22 -5.14
N TYR A 317 11.25 -8.25 -4.22
CA TYR A 317 10.30 -8.14 -3.10
C TYR A 317 9.30 -6.98 -3.24
N TYR A 318 9.31 -6.26 -4.37
CA TYR A 318 8.45 -5.08 -4.54
C TYR A 318 7.39 -5.31 -5.62
N ILE A 319 6.24 -4.68 -5.40
CA ILE A 319 5.20 -4.55 -6.42
C ILE A 319 5.55 -3.34 -7.28
N THR A 320 5.75 -3.56 -8.58
CA THR A 320 6.17 -2.52 -9.51
C THR A 320 5.01 -1.63 -9.98
N GLY A 321 3.79 -2.17 -10.00
CA GLY A 321 2.60 -1.45 -10.39
C GLY A 321 1.52 -1.50 -9.31
N PHE A 322 1.20 -0.37 -8.68
CA PHE A 322 0.09 -0.27 -7.76
C PHE A 322 -0.68 1.04 -7.96
N GLU A 323 -1.99 0.96 -7.79
CA GLU A 323 -2.85 2.11 -7.80
C GLU A 323 -2.75 2.88 -6.49
N ILE A 324 -2.64 4.21 -6.59
CA ILE A 324 -2.50 5.04 -5.40
C ILE A 324 -3.88 5.34 -4.84
N ARG A 325 -4.15 4.83 -3.65
CA ARG A 325 -5.35 5.11 -2.86
C ARG A 325 -5.04 6.09 -1.74
N ILE A 326 -5.64 7.26 -1.82
CA ILE A 326 -5.43 8.33 -0.83
C ILE A 326 -6.42 8.14 0.33
N PRO A 327 -5.93 7.90 1.57
CA PRO A 327 -6.79 7.75 2.73
C PRO A 327 -7.22 9.12 3.29
N TYR A 328 -8.09 9.82 2.59
CA TYR A 328 -8.52 11.19 2.95
C TYR A 328 -8.99 11.33 4.40
N LEU A 329 -9.75 10.34 4.89
CA LEU A 329 -10.27 10.36 6.26
C LEU A 329 -9.14 10.28 7.30
N MET A 330 -8.15 9.41 7.09
CA MET A 330 -7.03 9.23 8.02
C MET A 330 -6.10 10.44 8.00
N ILE A 331 -5.80 10.97 6.82
CA ILE A 331 -5.00 12.20 6.67
C ILE A 331 -5.72 13.39 7.31
N GLY A 332 -7.03 13.53 7.08
CA GLY A 332 -7.84 14.56 7.70
C GLY A 332 -7.86 14.45 9.23
N ALA A 333 -8.06 13.25 9.76
CA ALA A 333 -8.02 12.98 11.19
C ALA A 333 -6.64 13.30 11.79
N MET A 334 -5.56 12.94 11.13
CA MET A 334 -4.19 13.25 11.54
C MET A 334 -3.98 14.77 11.66
N ILE A 335 -4.39 15.55 10.66
CA ILE A 335 -4.26 17.02 10.67
C ILE A 335 -5.10 17.61 11.82
N VAL A 336 -6.33 17.13 12.02
CA VAL A 336 -7.20 17.62 13.11
C VAL A 336 -6.59 17.31 14.48
N ILE A 337 -6.11 16.10 14.71
CA ILE A 337 -5.44 15.70 15.97
C ILE A 337 -4.21 16.57 16.19
N MET A 338 -3.40 16.81 15.18
CA MET A 338 -2.21 17.65 15.27
C MET A 338 -2.56 19.09 15.61
N LEU A 339 -3.59 19.66 15.00
CA LEU A 339 -4.06 21.01 15.31
C LEU A 339 -4.62 21.10 16.73
N LEU A 340 -5.35 20.09 17.21
CA LEU A 340 -5.87 20.06 18.59
C LEU A 340 -4.72 20.00 19.60
N ILE A 341 -3.73 19.15 19.40
CA ILE A 341 -2.57 19.07 20.30
C ILE A 341 -1.78 20.38 20.24
N SER A 342 -1.58 20.95 19.05
CA SER A 342 -0.93 22.24 18.87
C SER A 342 -1.69 23.36 19.63
N TYR A 343 -3.01 23.35 19.58
CA TYR A 343 -3.83 24.32 20.33
C TYR A 343 -3.65 24.18 21.84
N VAL A 344 -3.66 22.94 22.35
CA VAL A 344 -3.49 22.66 23.78
C VAL A 344 -2.10 23.08 24.27
N THR A 345 -1.04 22.69 23.53
CA THR A 345 0.36 23.05 23.87
C THR A 345 0.58 24.56 23.82
N LEU A 346 0.02 25.24 22.83
CA LEU A 346 0.01 26.69 22.70
C LEU A 346 -0.66 27.35 23.88
N HIS A 347 -1.85 26.86 24.26
CA HIS A 347 -2.60 27.43 25.40
C HIS A 347 -1.82 27.27 26.69
N CYS A 348 -1.13 26.16 26.91
CA CYS A 348 -0.28 25.95 28.08
C CYS A 348 0.96 26.84 28.06
N SER A 349 1.64 26.96 26.89
CA SER A 349 2.82 27.82 26.76
C SER A 349 2.52 29.29 26.94
N MET A 350 1.39 29.76 26.42
CA MET A 350 0.98 31.16 26.55
C MET A 350 0.53 31.55 27.98
N LYS A 351 0.15 30.60 28.84
CA LYS A 351 -0.10 30.87 30.27
C LYS A 351 1.15 31.36 31.01
N ARG A 352 2.34 31.11 30.50
CA ARG A 352 3.62 31.60 31.05
C ARG A 352 3.84 33.08 30.82
N ILE A 353 3.12 33.71 29.86
CA ILE A 353 3.16 35.17 29.65
C ILE A 353 2.25 35.82 30.70
N LYS A 354 2.73 36.01 31.92
CA LYS A 354 2.08 36.82 32.95
C LYS A 354 2.56 38.24 32.84
N SER A 355 1.65 39.20 33.08
CA SER A 355 1.92 40.63 33.05
C SER A 355 3.08 41.10 33.95
N GLY A 356 3.51 40.27 34.92
CA GLY A 356 4.66 40.57 35.77
C GLY A 356 6.04 40.37 35.12
N ASN A 357 6.11 39.58 34.06
CA ASN A 357 7.40 39.30 33.38
C ASN A 357 7.67 40.29 32.22
N LEU A 358 6.68 41.04 31.75
CA LEU A 358 6.87 41.98 30.64
C LEU A 358 7.68 43.22 31.06
N ALA A 359 7.51 43.70 32.32
CA ALA A 359 8.33 44.79 32.86
C ALA A 359 9.81 44.39 32.96
N SER A 360 10.11 43.14 33.35
CA SER A 360 11.48 42.61 33.42
C SER A 360 12.11 42.31 32.06
N LEU A 361 11.31 42.18 31.00
CA LEU A 361 11.80 41.97 29.64
C LEU A 361 12.23 43.26 28.94
N VAL A 362 11.69 44.38 29.41
CA VAL A 362 12.06 45.73 28.93
C VAL A 362 13.27 46.31 29.74
N GLU A 363 13.50 45.84 30.99
CA GLU A 363 14.60 46.28 31.85
C GLU A 363 15.93 45.62 31.59
N ASN A 364 16.04 44.55 30.76
CA ASN A 364 17.24 43.80 30.53
C ASN A 364 17.86 44.03 29.11
N GLU A 365 17.64 45.18 28.53
CA GLU A 365 18.47 45.78 27.49
C GLU A 365 19.12 47.08 28.04
#